data_fd4d51b6cb33c8db57f855fbe598e82b
#
_entry.id   fd4d51b6cb33c8db57f855fbe598e82b
#
_cell.length_a   1.000
_cell.length_b   1.000
_cell.length_c   1.000
_cell.angle_alpha   90.00
_cell.angle_beta   90.00
_cell.angle_gamma   90.00
#
_symmetry.space_group_name_H-M   'P 1'
#
loop_
_entity.id
_entity.type
_entity.pdbx_description
1 polymer ?
#
loop_
_entity_poly.entity_id
_entity_poly.type
_entity_poly.pdbx_seq_one_letter_code
_entity_poly.pdbx_strand_id
1 'polypeptide(L)'
;RFLKRVLVELGLDTDEVWSDLIAHDGSVQHRTDLPQQVRDVFKTAQEIDQRWIIELAADRQPYIDQGQSVNLFFAPDVPIGYLHACHFMAWKKGLKSLYYCRSDKLRKADKVGQVAVRRRLEDEIDMRAVADDTGCLACEG
;
A
#
# COMPACT_ATOMS: atom_id res chain seq x y z
N ARG A 1 -6.83 -3.08 -10.45
CA ARG A 1 -7.55 -3.82 -11.51
C ARG A 1 -8.76 -4.58 -10.96
N PHE A 2 -8.61 -5.41 -9.92
CA PHE A 2 -9.73 -6.20 -9.36
C PHE A 2 -10.75 -5.31 -8.62
N LEU A 3 -10.31 -4.44 -7.71
CA LEU A 3 -11.19 -3.51 -7.01
C LEU A 3 -12.00 -2.66 -7.99
N LYS A 4 -11.38 -2.17 -9.08
CA LYS A 4 -12.09 -1.39 -10.09
C LYS A 4 -13.30 -2.13 -10.67
N ARG A 5 -13.18 -3.44 -10.96
CA ARG A 5 -14.32 -4.22 -11.47
C ARG A 5 -15.47 -4.24 -10.46
N VAL A 6 -15.16 -4.47 -9.19
CA VAL A 6 -16.17 -4.47 -8.13
C VAL A 6 -16.84 -3.10 -7.98
N LEU A 7 -16.05 -2.01 -8.04
CA LEU A 7 -16.60 -0.65 -7.99
C LEU A 7 -17.51 -0.34 -9.19
N VAL A 8 -17.13 -0.80 -10.40
CA VAL A 8 -18.00 -0.67 -11.59
C VAL A 8 -19.30 -1.43 -11.40
N GLU A 9 -19.25 -2.68 -10.93
CA GLU A 9 -20.44 -3.51 -10.68
C GLU A 9 -21.38 -2.90 -9.64
N LEU A 10 -20.81 -2.18 -8.66
CA LEU A 10 -21.56 -1.48 -7.61
C LEU A 10 -21.98 -0.05 -8.01
N GLY A 11 -21.60 0.43 -9.19
CA GLY A 11 -21.86 1.81 -9.61
C GLY A 11 -21.05 2.87 -8.87
N LEU A 12 -19.94 2.49 -8.26
CA LEU A 12 -19.07 3.33 -7.42
C LEU A 12 -17.72 3.68 -8.09
N ASP A 13 -17.54 3.42 -9.39
CA ASP A 13 -16.32 3.76 -10.13
C ASP A 13 -16.30 5.25 -10.51
N THR A 14 -16.17 6.14 -9.53
CA THR A 14 -16.11 7.59 -9.71
C THR A 14 -14.79 8.17 -9.24
N ASP A 15 -14.43 9.35 -9.76
CA ASP A 15 -13.19 10.04 -9.38
C ASP A 15 -13.16 10.41 -7.89
N GLU A 16 -14.33 10.71 -7.30
CA GLU A 16 -14.44 11.01 -5.87
C GLU A 16 -14.09 9.79 -5.03
N VAL A 17 -14.57 8.59 -5.42
CA VAL A 17 -14.27 7.34 -4.72
C VAL A 17 -12.79 7.03 -4.82
N TRP A 18 -12.17 7.19 -5.98
CA TRP A 18 -10.74 6.97 -6.13
C TRP A 18 -9.90 7.98 -5.35
N SER A 19 -10.31 9.25 -5.33
CA SER A 19 -9.63 10.29 -4.54
C SER A 19 -9.70 10.00 -3.03
N ASP A 20 -10.86 9.54 -2.56
CA ASP A 20 -11.06 9.12 -1.17
C ASP A 20 -10.17 7.92 -0.80
N LEU A 21 -10.13 6.89 -1.66
CA LEU A 21 -9.25 5.73 -1.45
C LEU A 21 -7.76 6.12 -1.40
N ILE A 22 -7.33 7.05 -2.25
CA ILE A 22 -5.95 7.55 -2.25
C ILE A 22 -5.66 8.31 -0.95
N ALA A 23 -6.59 9.13 -0.47
CA ALA A 23 -6.46 9.85 0.78
C ALA A 23 -6.32 8.92 2.00
N HIS A 24 -6.90 7.71 1.92
CA HIS A 24 -6.83 6.67 2.95
C HIS A 24 -5.80 5.57 2.65
N ASP A 25 -4.73 5.88 1.91
CA ASP A 25 -3.64 4.94 1.59
C ASP A 25 -4.08 3.65 0.86
N GLY A 26 -5.20 3.71 0.15
CA GLY A 26 -5.78 2.58 -0.57
C GLY A 26 -6.69 1.69 0.29
N SER A 27 -6.93 2.04 1.55
CA SER A 27 -7.86 1.32 2.41
C SER A 27 -9.31 1.51 1.95
N VAL A 28 -10.07 0.44 1.98
CA VAL A 28 -11.53 0.44 1.76
C VAL A 28 -12.31 0.26 3.07
N GLN A 29 -11.63 0.15 4.21
CA GLN A 29 -12.26 -0.24 5.48
C GLN A 29 -13.22 0.83 6.03
N HIS A 30 -12.95 2.10 5.76
CA HIS A 30 -13.79 3.24 6.15
C HIS A 30 -15.09 3.35 5.30
N ARG A 31 -15.15 2.68 4.16
CA ARG A 31 -16.27 2.74 3.21
C ARG A 31 -17.42 1.85 3.65
N THR A 32 -18.43 2.43 4.30
CA THR A 32 -19.62 1.68 4.76
C THR A 32 -20.60 1.35 3.64
N ASP A 33 -20.49 2.02 2.51
CA ASP A 33 -21.25 1.76 1.27
C ASP A 33 -20.77 0.50 0.53
N LEU A 34 -19.59 -0.02 0.86
CA LEU A 34 -19.12 -1.28 0.35
C LEU A 34 -19.57 -2.47 1.21
N PRO A 35 -20.02 -3.58 0.59
CA PRO A 35 -20.33 -4.82 1.31
C PRO A 35 -19.14 -5.29 2.17
N GLN A 36 -19.44 -5.90 3.33
CA GLN A 36 -18.40 -6.41 4.24
C GLN A 36 -17.43 -7.37 3.54
N GLN A 37 -17.96 -8.27 2.68
CA GLN A 37 -17.13 -9.20 1.91
C GLN A 37 -16.11 -8.50 1.03
N VAL A 38 -16.46 -7.37 0.40
CA VAL A 38 -15.56 -6.57 -0.41
C VAL A 38 -14.46 -5.97 0.46
N ARG A 39 -14.84 -5.40 1.61
CA ARG A 39 -13.86 -4.83 2.57
C ARG A 39 -12.91 -5.89 3.10
N ASP A 40 -13.37 -7.10 3.37
CA ASP A 40 -12.53 -8.19 3.87
C ASP A 40 -11.53 -8.70 2.82
N VAL A 41 -11.91 -8.68 1.54
CA VAL A 41 -11.03 -9.10 0.44
C VAL A 41 -9.97 -8.03 0.10
N PHE A 42 -10.35 -6.74 0.14
CA PHE A 42 -9.48 -5.65 -0.27
C PHE A 42 -8.79 -4.95 0.92
N LYS A 43 -8.29 -5.73 1.86
CA LYS A 43 -7.43 -5.22 2.93
C LYS A 43 -6.06 -4.81 2.41
N THR A 44 -5.52 -3.72 2.92
CA THR A 44 -4.13 -3.33 2.69
C THR A 44 -3.17 -4.25 3.45
N ALA A 45 -1.88 -4.19 3.11
CA ALA A 45 -0.87 -5.01 3.78
C ALA A 45 -0.81 -4.80 5.30
N GLN A 46 -1.10 -3.60 5.78
CA GLN A 46 -1.11 -3.24 7.20
C GLN A 46 -2.38 -3.71 7.94
N GLU A 47 -3.47 -3.91 7.20
CA GLU A 47 -4.76 -4.37 7.73
C GLU A 47 -4.88 -5.89 7.80
N ILE A 48 -3.98 -6.60 7.12
CA ILE A 48 -3.88 -8.06 7.19
C ILE A 48 -3.17 -8.46 8.48
N ASP A 49 -3.71 -9.45 9.19
CA ASP A 49 -3.01 -10.06 10.33
C ASP A 49 -1.69 -10.71 9.85
N GLN A 50 -0.56 -10.18 10.32
CA GLN A 50 0.76 -10.59 9.89
C GLN A 50 1.09 -12.05 10.27
N ARG A 51 0.37 -12.63 11.21
CA ARG A 51 0.50 -14.05 11.56
C ARG A 51 0.19 -14.96 10.39
N TRP A 52 -0.74 -14.59 9.51
CA TRP A 52 -1.04 -15.35 8.28
C TRP A 52 0.14 -15.39 7.31
N ILE A 53 0.87 -14.29 7.20
CA ILE A 53 2.07 -14.24 6.35
C ILE A 53 3.13 -15.20 6.88
N ILE A 54 3.30 -15.24 8.22
CA ILE A 54 4.24 -16.15 8.89
C ILE A 54 3.81 -17.61 8.73
N GLU A 55 2.52 -17.91 8.89
CA GLU A 55 1.99 -19.27 8.68
C GLU A 55 2.31 -19.77 7.28
N LEU A 56 1.91 -19.01 6.26
CA LEU A 56 2.15 -19.38 4.86
C LEU A 56 3.63 -19.47 4.51
N ALA A 57 4.49 -18.67 5.14
CA ALA A 57 5.93 -18.78 4.98
C ALA A 57 6.50 -20.03 5.66
N ALA A 58 5.99 -20.36 6.85
CA ALA A 58 6.38 -21.55 7.59
C ALA A 58 6.00 -22.84 6.84
N ASP A 59 4.83 -22.89 6.25
CA ASP A 59 4.35 -24.02 5.45
C ASP A 59 5.27 -24.30 4.24
N ARG A 60 5.84 -23.24 3.66
CA ARG A 60 6.78 -23.34 2.53
C ARG A 60 8.21 -23.67 2.96
N GLN A 61 8.61 -23.30 4.19
CA GLN A 61 10.01 -23.37 4.62
C GLN A 61 10.64 -24.79 4.52
N PRO A 62 9.93 -25.90 4.77
CA PRO A 62 10.48 -27.24 4.62
C PRO A 62 10.91 -27.60 3.20
N TYR A 63 10.38 -26.89 2.20
CA TYR A 63 10.63 -27.13 0.78
C TYR A 63 11.63 -26.12 0.18
N ILE A 64 12.22 -25.26 1.01
CA ILE A 64 13.13 -24.18 0.59
C ILE A 64 14.40 -24.24 1.41
N ASP A 65 15.55 -24.41 0.75
CA ASP A 65 16.87 -24.44 1.41
C ASP A 65 17.31 -23.04 1.87
N GLN A 66 16.93 -22.01 1.14
CA GLN A 66 17.26 -20.61 1.44
C GLN A 66 16.30 -19.98 2.44
N GLY A 67 16.68 -18.82 2.97
CA GLY A 67 15.75 -17.94 3.68
C GLY A 67 14.73 -17.33 2.71
N GLN A 68 13.53 -17.04 3.21
CA GLN A 68 12.49 -16.36 2.46
C GLN A 68 12.53 -14.86 2.76
N SER A 69 12.35 -14.02 1.73
CA SER A 69 12.23 -12.56 1.89
C SER A 69 10.85 -12.17 2.44
N VAL A 70 10.57 -12.56 3.67
CA VAL A 70 9.28 -12.31 4.33
C VAL A 70 9.25 -10.88 4.88
N ASN A 71 8.39 -10.05 4.32
CA ASN A 71 8.13 -8.70 4.81
C ASN A 71 6.91 -8.69 5.71
N LEU A 72 7.04 -8.04 6.88
CA LEU A 72 5.94 -7.78 7.79
C LEU A 72 5.56 -6.30 7.74
N PHE A 73 4.26 -6.01 7.80
CA PHE A 73 3.72 -4.67 7.70
C PHE A 73 2.89 -4.37 8.95
N PHE A 74 3.29 -3.34 9.69
CA PHE A 74 2.63 -2.96 10.92
C PHE A 74 2.13 -1.51 10.84
N ALA A 75 0.97 -1.27 11.43
CA ALA A 75 0.51 0.08 11.65
C ALA A 75 1.46 0.83 12.62
N PRO A 76 1.55 2.17 12.56
CA PRO A 76 2.46 2.95 13.40
C PRO A 76 2.24 2.79 14.89
N ASP A 77 1.01 2.51 15.29
CA ASP A 77 0.52 2.36 16.66
C ASP A 77 0.39 0.90 17.10
N VAL A 78 1.00 -0.03 16.35
CA VAL A 78 0.91 -1.46 16.66
C VAL A 78 1.38 -1.74 18.08
N PRO A 79 0.63 -2.53 18.88
CA PRO A 79 1.07 -2.94 20.22
C PRO A 79 2.37 -3.75 20.14
N ILE A 80 3.36 -3.38 20.97
CA ILE A 80 4.67 -4.06 21.00
C ILE A 80 4.53 -5.56 21.27
N GLY A 81 3.52 -5.96 22.05
CA GLY A 81 3.23 -7.38 22.32
C GLY A 81 2.85 -8.15 21.06
N TYR A 82 2.08 -7.54 20.14
CA TYR A 82 1.73 -8.17 18.86
C TYR A 82 2.95 -8.28 17.94
N LEU A 83 3.76 -7.21 17.86
CA LEU A 83 5.00 -7.23 17.09
C LEU A 83 5.95 -8.32 17.61
N HIS A 84 6.12 -8.42 18.93
CA HIS A 84 6.90 -9.48 19.55
C HIS A 84 6.33 -10.87 19.25
N ALA A 85 4.99 -11.04 19.37
CA ALA A 85 4.34 -12.32 19.11
C ALA A 85 4.54 -12.79 17.65
N CYS A 86 4.52 -11.89 16.67
CA CYS A 86 4.81 -12.21 15.28
C CYS A 86 6.26 -12.72 15.11
N HIS A 87 7.25 -12.02 15.66
CA HIS A 87 8.65 -12.44 15.58
C HIS A 87 8.90 -13.77 16.30
N PHE A 88 8.35 -13.94 17.50
CA PHE A 88 8.44 -15.18 18.26
C PHE A 88 7.79 -16.35 17.51
N MET A 89 6.64 -16.14 16.90
CA MET A 89 5.94 -17.13 16.08
C MET A 89 6.78 -17.55 14.87
N ALA A 90 7.41 -16.59 14.17
CA ALA A 90 8.29 -16.88 13.04
C ALA A 90 9.47 -17.78 13.45
N TRP A 91 10.11 -17.44 14.58
CA TRP A 91 11.18 -18.27 15.15
C TRP A 91 10.68 -19.65 15.54
N LYS A 92 9.57 -19.74 16.30
CA LYS A 92 9.01 -21.01 16.78
C LYS A 92 8.60 -21.94 15.64
N LYS A 93 8.14 -21.37 14.52
CA LYS A 93 7.75 -22.13 13.30
C LYS A 93 8.92 -22.47 12.39
N GLY A 94 10.15 -22.14 12.76
CA GLY A 94 11.35 -22.52 12.04
C GLY A 94 11.64 -21.72 10.79
N LEU A 95 11.12 -20.49 10.67
CA LEU A 95 11.56 -19.60 9.59
C LEU A 95 13.03 -19.25 9.79
N LYS A 96 13.82 -19.36 8.71
CA LYS A 96 15.27 -19.08 8.73
C LYS A 96 15.56 -17.59 8.84
N SER A 97 14.69 -16.73 8.30
CA SER A 97 14.82 -15.27 8.36
C SER A 97 13.49 -14.58 8.13
N LEU A 98 13.38 -13.36 8.65
CA LEU A 98 12.47 -12.32 8.20
C LEU A 98 13.31 -11.28 7.44
N TYR A 99 12.67 -10.47 6.59
CA TYR A 99 13.41 -9.49 5.79
C TYR A 99 13.14 -8.07 6.27
N TYR A 100 12.07 -7.41 5.81
CA TYR A 100 11.72 -6.07 6.28
C TYR A 100 10.58 -6.10 7.30
N CYS A 101 10.76 -5.32 8.36
CA CYS A 101 9.69 -4.88 9.25
C CYS A 101 9.32 -3.45 8.82
N ARG A 102 8.22 -3.31 8.08
CA ARG A 102 7.76 -2.03 7.56
C ARG A 102 6.69 -1.46 8.47
N SER A 103 6.92 -0.23 8.95
CA SER A 103 5.91 0.55 9.65
C SER A 103 5.89 1.96 9.08
N ASP A 104 4.72 2.56 9.02
CA ASP A 104 4.58 3.97 8.64
C ASP A 104 5.01 4.86 9.81
N LYS A 105 5.48 6.07 9.51
CA LYS A 105 5.76 7.07 10.54
C LYS A 105 4.43 7.64 11.06
N LEU A 106 4.31 7.87 12.37
CA LEU A 106 3.17 8.52 13.03
C LEU A 106 2.82 9.92 12.48
N ARG A 107 3.77 10.54 11.79
CA ARG A 107 3.59 11.80 11.06
C ARG A 107 3.78 11.54 9.57
N LYS A 108 2.74 11.10 8.88
CA LYS A 108 2.62 11.39 7.46
C LYS A 108 2.21 12.86 7.36
N ALA A 109 3.17 13.73 6.97
CA ALA A 109 2.84 15.09 6.59
C ALA A 109 1.72 15.04 5.55
N ASP A 110 0.70 15.86 5.75
CA ASP A 110 -0.52 15.96 4.96
C ASP A 110 -0.39 15.54 3.50
N LYS A 111 -0.78 14.30 3.20
CA LYS A 111 -0.91 13.84 1.81
C LYS A 111 -1.96 14.67 1.06
N VAL A 112 -2.95 15.21 1.77
CA VAL A 112 -3.96 16.11 1.21
C VAL A 112 -3.31 17.38 0.64
N GLY A 113 -2.30 17.94 1.32
CA GLY A 113 -1.53 19.07 0.82
C GLY A 113 -0.76 18.72 -0.46
N GLN A 114 -0.18 17.51 -0.55
CA GLN A 114 0.58 17.09 -1.72
C GLN A 114 -0.31 16.84 -2.94
N VAL A 115 -1.50 16.28 -2.77
CA VAL A 115 -2.46 16.09 -3.87
C VAL A 115 -2.98 17.44 -4.37
N ALA A 116 -3.27 18.38 -3.46
CA ALA A 116 -3.71 19.73 -3.82
C ALA A 116 -2.60 20.53 -4.52
N VAL A 117 -1.34 20.40 -4.06
CA VAL A 117 -0.16 21.02 -4.70
C VAL A 117 0.09 20.41 -6.06
N ARG A 118 -0.02 19.10 -6.21
CA ARG A 118 0.17 18.42 -7.49
C ARG A 118 -0.89 18.83 -8.52
N ARG A 119 -2.17 18.89 -8.13
CA ARG A 119 -3.23 19.41 -8.99
C ARG A 119 -2.96 20.85 -9.42
N ARG A 120 -2.58 21.71 -8.48
CA ARG A 120 -2.25 23.11 -8.79
C ARG A 120 -1.05 23.24 -9.73
N LEU A 121 -0.03 22.39 -9.60
CA LEU A 121 1.11 22.36 -10.49
C LEU A 121 0.74 21.81 -11.88
N GLU A 122 -0.14 20.82 -11.95
CA GLU A 122 -0.65 20.28 -13.22
C GLU A 122 -1.53 21.31 -13.96
N ASP A 123 -2.32 22.10 -13.23
CA ASP A 123 -3.12 23.20 -13.77
C ASP A 123 -2.27 24.41 -14.20
N GLU A 124 -1.11 24.67 -13.55
CA GLU A 124 -0.21 25.76 -13.86
C GLU A 124 0.82 25.43 -14.96
N ILE A 125 1.12 24.16 -15.19
CA ILE A 125 1.97 23.72 -16.30
C ILE A 125 1.09 23.55 -17.52
N ASP A 126 1.03 24.60 -18.35
CA ASP A 126 0.48 24.47 -19.69
C ASP A 126 1.39 23.53 -20.50
N MET A 127 0.98 22.26 -20.59
CA MET A 127 1.70 21.21 -21.32
C MET A 127 1.92 21.55 -22.79
N ARG A 128 1.23 22.55 -23.33
CA ARG A 128 1.44 23.06 -24.69
C ARG A 128 2.68 23.92 -24.77
N ALA A 129 3.00 24.68 -23.71
CA ALA A 129 4.22 25.50 -23.66
C ALA A 129 5.50 24.66 -23.61
N VAL A 130 5.43 23.42 -23.09
CA VAL A 130 6.58 22.50 -23.05
C VAL A 130 6.79 21.77 -24.38
N ALA A 131 5.74 21.62 -25.19
CA ALA A 131 5.82 20.94 -26.49
C ALA A 131 6.41 21.82 -27.62
N ASP A 132 6.41 23.14 -27.47
CA ASP A 132 6.95 24.07 -28.46
C ASP A 132 8.43 24.41 -28.28
N ASP A 133 9.05 24.00 -27.16
CA ASP A 133 10.50 24.15 -26.94
C ASP A 133 11.26 22.94 -27.51
N THR A 134 11.36 22.90 -28.85
CA THR A 134 12.09 21.88 -29.59
C THR A 134 13.60 22.11 -29.61
N GLY A 135 14.13 22.95 -28.75
CA GLY A 135 15.56 23.20 -28.57
C GLY A 135 16.21 22.19 -27.63
N CYS A 136 16.69 21.08 -28.15
CA CYS A 136 17.54 20.17 -27.37
C CYS A 136 18.92 20.79 -27.20
N LEU A 137 19.14 21.51 -26.10
CA LEU A 137 20.43 22.12 -25.73
C LEU A 137 21.59 21.12 -25.53
N ALA A 138 21.31 19.82 -25.57
CA ALA A 138 22.33 18.76 -25.45
C ALA A 138 22.98 18.36 -26.78
N CYS A 139 22.49 18.86 -27.93
CA CYS A 139 23.00 18.50 -29.25
C CYS A 139 23.82 19.61 -29.94
N GLU A 140 24.00 20.76 -29.31
CA GLU A 140 24.83 21.84 -29.79
C GLU A 140 26.11 21.96 -28.96
N GLY A 141 26.96 20.91 -29.02
CA GLY A 141 28.27 20.90 -28.41
C GLY A 141 29.23 20.11 -29.26
#